data_f12f6223c2888f6c727d0a0cd2090159
#
_entry.id   f12f6223c2888f6c727d0a0cd2090159
#
_cell.length_a   1.000
_cell.length_b   1.000
_cell.length_c   1.000
_cell.angle_alpha   90.00
_cell.angle_beta   90.00
_cell.angle_gamma   90.00
#
_symmetry.space_group_name_H-M   'P 1'
#
loop_
_entity.id
_entity.type
_entity.pdbx_description
1 polymer ?
#
loop_
_entity_poly.entity_id
_entity_poly.type
_entity_poly.pdbx_seq_one_letter_code
_entity_poly.pdbx_strand_id
1 'polypeptide(L)'
;MAVRVLLVEDMKQMQGVIVDLLSAVGDFQVVALVATEAEAKLWLSENPDAWDLAIVDLVLDQGSGLAVVPRARDARQGKAEIVVFSDYASGGIRAHCEKLGANAVFLKSESREFMDYCTAFGGLAAAAPVA
;
A
#
# COMPACT_ATOMS: atom_id res chain seq x y z
N MET A 1 -6.84 12.18 12.33
CA MET A 1 -5.49 12.32 11.74
C MET A 1 -5.44 11.63 10.41
N ALA A 2 -4.72 12.20 9.45
CA ALA A 2 -4.58 11.61 8.13
C ALA A 2 -3.74 10.33 8.19
N VAL A 3 -4.17 9.31 7.45
CA VAL A 3 -3.37 8.11 7.22
C VAL A 3 -2.33 8.44 6.14
N ARG A 4 -1.07 8.27 6.45
CA ARG A 4 0.03 8.57 5.53
C ARG A 4 0.28 7.36 4.63
N VAL A 5 0.22 7.57 3.33
CA VAL A 5 0.26 6.48 2.34
C VAL A 5 1.50 6.56 1.47
N LEU A 6 2.21 5.43 1.39
CA LEU A 6 3.20 5.20 0.33
C LEU A 6 2.49 4.46 -0.79
N LEU A 7 2.46 5.04 -1.99
CA LEU A 7 1.85 4.42 -3.16
C LEU A 7 2.94 4.00 -4.14
N VAL A 8 3.03 2.68 -4.39
CA VAL A 8 3.98 2.09 -5.33
C VAL A 8 3.21 1.61 -6.55
N GLU A 9 3.20 2.41 -7.60
CA GLU A 9 2.42 2.20 -8.81
C GLU A 9 3.07 2.96 -9.97
N ASP A 10 3.35 2.29 -11.08
CA ASP A 10 4.04 2.91 -12.22
C ASP A 10 3.11 3.59 -13.22
N MET A 11 1.84 3.21 -13.28
CA MET A 11 0.90 3.77 -14.24
C MET A 11 0.25 5.04 -13.69
N LYS A 12 0.50 6.17 -14.33
CA LYS A 12 -0.03 7.48 -13.90
C LYS A 12 -1.55 7.49 -13.79
N GLN A 13 -2.24 6.85 -14.74
CA GLN A 13 -3.70 6.78 -14.71
C GLN A 13 -4.19 6.05 -13.47
N MET A 14 -3.54 4.95 -13.12
CA MET A 14 -3.91 4.17 -11.94
C MET A 14 -3.55 4.90 -10.64
N GLN A 15 -2.45 5.66 -10.65
CA GLN A 15 -2.09 6.52 -9.52
C GLN A 15 -3.24 7.47 -9.19
N GLY A 16 -3.79 8.13 -10.22
CA GLY A 16 -4.92 9.04 -10.05
C GLY A 16 -6.17 8.34 -9.53
N VAL A 17 -6.47 7.17 -10.06
CA VAL A 17 -7.63 6.37 -9.61
C VAL A 17 -7.49 6.02 -8.12
N ILE A 18 -6.33 5.55 -7.70
CA ILE A 18 -6.11 5.16 -6.30
C ILE A 18 -6.21 6.37 -5.37
N VAL A 19 -5.61 7.49 -5.75
CA VAL A 19 -5.71 8.73 -4.98
C VAL A 19 -7.17 9.16 -4.81
N ASP A 20 -7.96 9.08 -5.88
CA ASP A 20 -9.38 9.43 -5.84
C ASP A 20 -10.18 8.47 -4.95
N LEU A 21 -9.90 7.17 -5.03
CA LEU A 21 -10.54 6.17 -4.16
C LEU A 21 -10.25 6.45 -2.69
N LEU A 22 -9.01 6.73 -2.36
CA LEU A 22 -8.61 7.02 -0.98
C LEU A 22 -9.30 8.29 -0.46
N SER A 23 -9.36 9.33 -1.28
CA SER A 23 -10.03 10.59 -0.91
C SER A 23 -11.52 10.40 -0.65
N ALA A 24 -12.14 9.44 -1.34
CA ALA A 24 -13.56 9.16 -1.21
C ALA A 24 -13.91 8.39 0.09
N VAL A 25 -12.95 7.67 0.67
CA VAL A 25 -13.23 6.77 1.79
C VAL A 25 -12.65 7.22 3.13
N GLY A 26 -11.89 8.29 3.15
CA GLY A 26 -11.36 8.78 4.42
C GLY A 26 -10.30 9.85 4.28
N ASP A 27 -9.65 10.14 5.39
CA ASP A 27 -8.58 11.14 5.45
C ASP A 27 -7.24 10.43 5.22
N PHE A 28 -6.86 10.36 3.95
CA PHE A 28 -5.61 9.75 3.52
C PHE A 28 -4.74 10.80 2.83
N GLN A 29 -3.46 10.78 3.16
CA GLN A 29 -2.47 11.65 2.53
C GLN A 29 -1.41 10.80 1.85
N VAL A 30 -1.28 10.89 0.54
CA VAL A 30 -0.21 10.21 -0.19
C VAL A 30 1.07 11.01 0.02
N VAL A 31 1.96 10.47 0.86
CA VAL A 31 3.22 11.16 1.23
C VAL A 31 4.35 10.84 0.26
N ALA A 32 4.23 9.73 -0.48
CA ALA A 32 5.18 9.38 -1.52
C ALA A 32 4.49 8.56 -2.58
N LEU A 33 4.84 8.82 -3.83
CA LEU A 33 4.34 8.13 -4.99
C LEU A 33 5.55 7.73 -5.83
N VAL A 34 5.81 6.43 -5.91
CA VAL A 34 7.00 5.89 -6.57
C VAL A 34 6.60 4.87 -7.62
N ALA A 35 7.40 4.74 -8.67
CA ALA A 35 7.06 3.95 -9.83
C ALA A 35 7.91 2.68 -9.99
N THR A 36 9.01 2.56 -9.26
CA THR A 36 9.95 1.44 -9.42
C THR A 36 10.28 0.81 -8.08
N GLU A 37 10.78 -0.42 -8.14
CA GLU A 37 11.27 -1.14 -6.97
C GLU A 37 12.40 -0.36 -6.28
N ALA A 38 13.35 0.16 -7.05
CA ALA A 38 14.49 0.89 -6.51
C ALA A 38 14.06 2.16 -5.77
N GLU A 39 13.14 2.93 -6.35
CA GLU A 39 12.60 4.13 -5.71
C GLU A 39 11.87 3.80 -4.41
N ALA A 40 11.08 2.72 -4.41
CA ALA A 40 10.35 2.29 -3.22
C ALA A 40 11.31 1.90 -2.09
N LYS A 41 12.32 1.11 -2.41
CA LYS A 41 13.31 0.66 -1.43
C LYS A 41 14.11 1.83 -0.85
N LEU A 42 14.50 2.77 -1.69
CA LEU A 42 15.23 3.95 -1.26
C LEU A 42 14.35 4.80 -0.33
N TRP A 43 13.12 5.06 -0.73
CA TRP A 43 12.20 5.86 0.09
C TRP A 43 11.97 5.22 1.45
N LEU A 44 11.76 3.89 1.48
CA LEU A 44 11.55 3.16 2.73
C LEU A 44 12.77 3.23 3.65
N SER A 45 13.97 3.18 3.09
CA SER A 45 15.18 3.26 3.90
C SER A 45 15.42 4.67 4.44
N GLU A 46 15.00 5.70 3.71
CA GLU A 46 15.17 7.10 4.12
C GLU A 46 14.02 7.61 5.00
N ASN A 47 12.85 6.97 4.95
CA ASN A 47 11.64 7.43 5.63
C ASN A 47 10.92 6.28 6.36
N PRO A 48 11.60 5.56 7.25
CA PRO A 48 11.02 4.36 7.87
C PRO A 48 9.79 4.64 8.72
N ASP A 49 9.68 5.83 9.32
CA ASP A 49 8.59 6.17 10.22
C ASP A 49 7.60 7.18 9.63
N ALA A 50 7.67 7.42 8.32
CA ALA A 50 6.90 8.49 7.69
C ALA A 50 5.61 8.01 7.02
N TRP A 51 5.19 6.76 7.21
CA TRP A 51 4.03 6.20 6.55
C TRP A 51 3.28 5.21 7.44
N ASP A 52 1.98 5.06 7.18
CA ASP A 52 1.10 4.18 7.96
C ASP A 52 0.52 3.06 7.09
N LEU A 53 0.42 3.27 5.79
CA LEU A 53 -0.15 2.34 4.83
C LEU A 53 0.68 2.37 3.56
N ALA A 54 1.09 1.20 3.08
CA ALA A 54 1.71 1.07 1.76
C ALA A 54 0.74 0.34 0.84
N ILE A 55 0.52 0.89 -0.34
CA ILE A 55 -0.27 0.27 -1.40
C ILE A 55 0.70 -0.06 -2.52
N VAL A 56 0.83 -1.34 -2.84
CA VAL A 56 1.90 -1.85 -3.71
C VAL A 56 1.33 -2.65 -4.88
N ASP A 57 1.64 -2.24 -6.11
CA ASP A 57 1.42 -3.06 -7.29
C ASP A 57 2.57 -4.05 -7.44
N LEU A 58 2.28 -5.25 -7.90
CA LEU A 58 3.28 -6.32 -8.06
C LEU A 58 4.12 -6.17 -9.32
N VAL A 59 3.51 -5.66 -10.40
CA VAL A 59 4.23 -5.47 -11.67
C VAL A 59 4.52 -4.00 -11.87
N LEU A 60 5.77 -3.65 -11.79
CA LEU A 60 6.25 -2.28 -11.96
C LEU A 60 7.02 -2.18 -13.29
N ASP A 61 7.18 -0.97 -13.79
CA ASP A 61 7.95 -0.70 -15.00
C ASP A 61 9.38 -1.24 -14.85
N GLN A 62 9.97 -1.04 -13.68
CA GLN A 62 11.27 -1.60 -13.34
C GLN A 62 11.18 -2.26 -11.98
N GLY A 63 11.45 -3.57 -11.94
CA GLY A 63 11.44 -4.35 -10.73
C GLY A 63 10.06 -4.92 -10.39
N SER A 64 9.91 -5.36 -9.16
CA SER A 64 8.73 -6.07 -8.69
C SER A 64 8.27 -5.56 -7.33
N GLY A 65 6.95 -5.41 -7.17
CA GLY A 65 6.36 -5.13 -5.87
C GLY A 65 6.54 -6.27 -4.87
N LEU A 66 6.74 -7.50 -5.35
CA LEU A 66 7.04 -8.64 -4.46
C LEU A 66 8.29 -8.38 -3.62
N ALA A 67 9.29 -7.69 -4.19
CA ALA A 67 10.51 -7.36 -3.46
C ALA A 67 10.32 -6.15 -2.53
N VAL A 68 9.33 -5.32 -2.79
CA VAL A 68 9.02 -4.15 -1.95
C VAL A 68 8.34 -4.56 -0.64
N VAL A 69 7.44 -5.55 -0.70
CA VAL A 69 6.64 -5.97 0.46
C VAL A 69 7.50 -6.32 1.69
N PRO A 70 8.51 -7.20 1.59
CA PRO A 70 9.31 -7.52 2.77
C PRO A 70 10.15 -6.33 3.27
N ARG A 71 10.56 -5.45 2.38
CA ARG A 71 11.29 -4.23 2.78
C ARG A 71 10.39 -3.28 3.57
N ALA A 72 9.14 -3.12 3.14
CA ALA A 72 8.16 -2.31 3.85
C ALA A 72 7.86 -2.90 5.23
N ARG A 73 7.67 -4.20 5.29
CA ARG A 73 7.44 -4.89 6.55
C ARG A 73 8.58 -4.67 7.53
N ASP A 74 9.82 -4.84 7.08
CA ASP A 74 11.00 -4.69 7.93
C ASP A 74 11.18 -3.24 8.39
N ALA A 75 10.85 -2.27 7.54
CA ALA A 75 10.99 -0.85 7.85
C ALA A 75 10.10 -0.44 9.04
N ARG A 76 8.89 -1.01 9.17
CA ARG A 76 7.94 -0.64 10.22
C ARG A 76 7.76 -1.73 11.29
N GLN A 77 8.33 -2.91 11.08
CA GLN A 77 8.27 -4.02 12.04
C GLN A 77 6.84 -4.33 12.50
N GLY A 78 5.89 -4.34 11.55
CA GLY A 78 4.49 -4.64 11.82
C GLY A 78 3.66 -3.49 12.40
N LYS A 79 4.20 -2.29 12.47
CA LYS A 79 3.48 -1.11 12.99
C LYS A 79 2.70 -0.36 11.92
N ALA A 80 2.76 -0.82 10.68
CA ALA A 80 2.03 -0.24 9.56
C ALA A 80 1.45 -1.36 8.70
N GLU A 81 0.48 -1.02 7.88
CA GLU A 81 -0.20 -1.99 7.02
C GLU A 81 0.38 -1.95 5.62
N ILE A 82 0.47 -3.12 4.99
CA ILE A 82 0.94 -3.27 3.62
C ILE A 82 -0.18 -3.95 2.84
N VAL A 83 -0.68 -3.28 1.81
CA VAL A 83 -1.76 -3.78 0.96
C VAL A 83 -1.23 -3.93 -0.46
N VAL A 84 -1.38 -5.13 -1.02
CA VAL A 84 -1.09 -5.38 -2.42
C VAL A 84 -2.36 -5.14 -3.22
N PHE A 85 -2.27 -4.34 -4.27
CA PHE A 85 -3.38 -4.02 -5.16
C PHE A 85 -2.87 -4.11 -6.59
N SER A 86 -3.17 -5.24 -7.26
CA SER A 86 -2.53 -5.59 -8.53
C SER A 86 -3.44 -6.47 -9.39
N ASP A 87 -3.27 -6.38 -10.72
CA ASP A 87 -3.96 -7.29 -11.65
C ASP A 87 -3.47 -8.73 -11.52
N TYR A 88 -2.32 -8.94 -10.91
CA TYR A 88 -1.66 -10.26 -10.82
C TYR A 88 -1.82 -10.92 -9.45
N ALA A 89 -2.65 -10.37 -8.58
CA ALA A 89 -2.74 -10.79 -7.17
C ALA A 89 -3.76 -11.93 -6.97
N SER A 90 -3.68 -13.01 -7.73
CA SER A 90 -4.62 -14.14 -7.64
C SER A 90 -3.92 -15.45 -7.26
N GLY A 91 -4.68 -16.40 -6.75
CA GLY A 91 -4.23 -17.76 -6.47
C GLY A 91 -3.00 -17.81 -5.54
N GLY A 92 -1.97 -18.54 -5.97
CA GLY A 92 -0.74 -18.70 -5.19
C GLY A 92 0.02 -17.42 -4.96
N ILE A 93 -0.14 -16.42 -5.83
CA ILE A 93 0.50 -15.10 -5.68
C ILE A 93 -0.05 -14.41 -4.42
N ARG A 94 -1.35 -14.49 -4.18
CA ARG A 94 -1.98 -13.92 -2.97
C ARG A 94 -1.35 -14.50 -1.71
N ALA A 95 -1.28 -15.82 -1.62
CA ALA A 95 -0.68 -16.51 -0.48
C ALA A 95 0.80 -16.15 -0.31
N HIS A 96 1.54 -16.01 -1.42
CA HIS A 96 2.94 -15.64 -1.39
C HIS A 96 3.13 -14.21 -0.85
N CYS A 97 2.29 -13.27 -1.28
CA CYS A 97 2.33 -11.88 -0.79
C CYS A 97 2.09 -11.83 0.73
N GLU A 98 1.13 -12.61 1.22
CA GLU A 98 0.84 -12.67 2.65
C GLU A 98 2.02 -13.22 3.43
N LYS A 99 2.68 -14.23 2.91
CA LYS A 99 3.91 -14.79 3.49
C LYS A 99 5.03 -13.76 3.57
N LEU A 100 5.16 -12.90 2.57
CA LEU A 100 6.18 -11.85 2.53
C LEU A 100 5.88 -10.71 3.51
N GLY A 101 4.66 -10.61 3.99
CA GLY A 101 4.28 -9.61 4.99
C GLY A 101 3.13 -8.70 4.61
N ALA A 102 2.45 -8.94 3.49
CA ALA A 102 1.27 -8.16 3.13
C ALA A 102 0.12 -8.46 4.11
N ASN A 103 -0.53 -7.42 4.58
CA ASN A 103 -1.68 -7.54 5.48
C ASN A 103 -2.96 -7.85 4.73
N ALA A 104 -3.05 -7.41 3.47
CA ALA A 104 -4.18 -7.68 2.60
C ALA A 104 -3.72 -7.68 1.15
N VAL A 105 -4.44 -8.41 0.30
CA VAL A 105 -4.12 -8.55 -1.12
C VAL A 105 -5.41 -8.47 -1.91
N PHE A 106 -5.46 -7.55 -2.87
CA PHE A 106 -6.63 -7.37 -3.73
C PHE A 106 -6.22 -7.33 -5.19
N LEU A 107 -7.06 -7.93 -6.04
CA LEU A 107 -6.99 -7.70 -7.48
C LEU A 107 -7.50 -6.27 -7.77
N LYS A 108 -7.00 -5.64 -8.81
CA LYS A 108 -7.50 -4.31 -9.23
C LYS A 108 -8.97 -4.35 -9.61
N SER A 109 -9.49 -5.51 -10.04
CA SER A 109 -10.92 -5.73 -10.26
C SER A 109 -11.72 -5.79 -8.96
N GLU A 110 -11.06 -5.97 -7.82
CA GLU A 110 -11.68 -6.00 -6.49
C GLU A 110 -11.62 -4.61 -5.82
N SER A 111 -11.86 -3.56 -6.58
CA SER A 111 -11.74 -2.19 -6.08
C SER A 111 -12.71 -1.90 -4.93
N ARG A 112 -13.89 -2.53 -4.92
CA ARG A 112 -14.86 -2.37 -3.85
C ARG A 112 -14.32 -2.93 -2.53
N GLU A 113 -13.78 -4.14 -2.56
CA GLU A 113 -13.19 -4.80 -1.41
C GLU A 113 -11.98 -4.00 -0.90
N PHE A 114 -11.18 -3.47 -1.82
CA PHE A 114 -10.08 -2.58 -1.49
C PHE A 114 -10.57 -1.30 -0.78
N MET A 115 -11.63 -0.68 -1.30
CA MET A 115 -12.22 0.51 -0.68
C MET A 115 -12.77 0.20 0.71
N ASP A 116 -13.44 -0.93 0.86
CA ASP A 116 -13.99 -1.36 2.16
C ASP A 116 -12.87 -1.55 3.18
N TYR A 117 -11.77 -2.15 2.77
CA TYR A 117 -10.60 -2.30 3.63
C TYR A 117 -10.04 -0.95 4.05
N CYS A 118 -9.86 -0.04 3.10
CA CYS A 118 -9.33 1.30 3.37
C CYS A 118 -10.27 2.10 4.28
N THR A 119 -11.58 1.98 4.09
CA THR A 119 -12.57 2.63 4.95
C THR A 119 -12.44 2.15 6.39
N ALA A 120 -12.35 0.83 6.58
CA ALA A 120 -12.19 0.25 7.91
C ALA A 120 -10.85 0.66 8.54
N PHE A 121 -9.78 0.64 7.78
CA PHE A 121 -8.45 1.05 8.25
C PHE A 121 -8.44 2.53 8.64
N GLY A 122 -8.99 3.39 7.80
CA GLY A 122 -9.09 4.82 8.08
C GLY A 122 -9.93 5.11 9.31
N GLY A 123 -11.04 4.38 9.46
CA GLY A 123 -11.90 4.48 10.64
C GLY A 123 -11.18 4.07 11.92
N LEU A 124 -10.43 2.97 11.87
CA LEU A 124 -9.64 2.51 13.02
C LEU A 124 -8.54 3.51 13.36
N ALA A 125 -7.85 4.05 12.37
CA ALA A 125 -6.81 5.05 12.60
C ALA A 125 -7.39 6.33 13.20
N ALA A 126 -8.57 6.77 12.72
CA ALA A 126 -9.24 7.96 13.22
C ALA A 126 -9.79 7.74 14.64
N ALA A 127 -10.18 6.50 14.98
CA ALA A 127 -10.70 6.12 16.28
C ALA A 127 -9.59 5.76 17.29
N ALA A 128 -8.33 5.70 16.84
CA ALA A 128 -7.22 5.40 17.73
C ALA A 128 -7.17 6.42 18.86
N PRO A 129 -7.01 5.95 20.11
CA PRO A 129 -6.99 6.89 21.22
C PRO A 129 -5.85 7.88 21.09
N VAL A 130 -6.19 9.14 21.26
CA VAL A 130 -5.19 10.19 21.34
C VAL A 130 -4.54 10.04 22.71
N ALA A 131 -3.35 9.51 22.70
CA ALA A 131 -2.61 9.35 23.94
C ALA A 131 -2.17 10.70 24.48
#